data_5eab22c4d40aa72170d3d82a5b99e677
#
_entry.id   5eab22c4d40aa72170d3d82a5b99e677
#
_cell.length_a   1.000
_cell.length_b   1.000
_cell.length_c   1.000
_cell.angle_alpha   90.00
_cell.angle_beta   90.00
_cell.angle_gamma   90.00
#
_symmetry.space_group_name_H-M   'P 1'
#
loop_
_entity.id
_entity.type
_entity.pdbx_description
1 polymer ?
#
loop_
_entity_poly.entity_id
_entity_poly.type
_entity_poly.pdbx_seq_one_letter_code
_entity_poly.pdbx_strand_id
1 'polypeptide(L)'
;MPRPISRRSLLMGMSSVSALAMLSGCSSGPRATDRSEQLVWSTYGVGTGTYNDLAAVANTLTGRTGRQIRLMTSDTGIGRLAPLINGTAQYSRAGDEYYYAFEGNDEFTSETWGPQPVRLVWTPPGNYGVLVRKDSGIEKVEDLKGKKYPRLVASTSMNRKLEGILNYGGLTGSDVEFVDISYGGQIEGLKTGQIDALYQNVVGANIEELASQYPVHWLDLGGNDQSKYETWEELAPMVRPGRFVNGAGMDEGESAVNMQYTIPLTTLAERPNDEVTRLATALDENFDYFKSATPDAKNFAFDRILLEPLVVPFHDAMVEFLQQKKRWTPGLQARNDALLERERLMMAEWPGFWEENGDNDNVRTMWVEWKRDNLPALPPINDVPEPSENGGAA
;
A
#
# COMPACT_ATOMS: atom_id res chain seq x y z
N MET A 1 -29.81 -19.56 -53.50
CA MET A 1 -29.52 -18.52 -54.51
C MET A 1 -30.59 -17.46 -54.40
N PRO A 2 -30.29 -16.25 -54.10
CA PRO A 2 -30.02 -15.24 -55.10
C PRO A 2 -28.83 -14.30 -54.68
N ARG A 3 -28.41 -13.55 -55.69
CA ARG A 3 -27.14 -12.85 -55.88
C ARG A 3 -27.04 -11.49 -55.15
N PRO A 4 -25.80 -10.93 -55.06
CA PRO A 4 -25.49 -9.71 -54.36
C PRO A 4 -25.72 -8.46 -55.22
N ILE A 5 -26.01 -7.31 -54.57
CA ILE A 5 -26.08 -6.02 -55.26
C ILE A 5 -24.86 -5.16 -54.90
N SER A 6 -24.24 -4.72 -55.98
CA SER A 6 -23.00 -3.98 -56.12
C SER A 6 -23.14 -2.48 -55.76
N ARG A 7 -21.99 -1.93 -55.41
CA ARG A 7 -21.69 -0.50 -55.26
C ARG A 7 -21.88 0.27 -56.57
N ARG A 8 -22.20 1.54 -56.44
CA ARG A 8 -21.76 2.74 -57.17
C ARG A 8 -22.88 3.67 -57.63
N SER A 9 -22.54 4.93 -57.36
CA SER A 9 -22.89 6.14 -58.10
C SER A 9 -24.16 6.91 -57.67
N LEU A 10 -24.00 8.08 -57.12
CA LEU A 10 -24.16 9.29 -57.89
C LEU A 10 -23.61 10.52 -57.15
N LEU A 11 -22.71 11.18 -57.85
CA LEU A 11 -22.19 12.53 -57.63
C LEU A 11 -23.10 13.55 -58.28
N MET A 12 -22.95 14.81 -57.86
CA MET A 12 -23.40 16.10 -58.44
C MET A 12 -24.75 16.62 -57.94
N GLY A 13 -24.79 17.78 -57.38
CA GLY A 13 -24.48 19.05 -57.87
C GLY A 13 -24.83 20.25 -57.02
N MET A 14 -23.99 21.22 -57.18
CA MET A 14 -24.14 22.71 -57.19
C MET A 14 -24.53 23.52 -55.95
N SER A 15 -23.50 24.16 -55.45
CA SER A 15 -23.26 25.62 -55.28
C SER A 15 -24.45 26.54 -55.08
N SER A 16 -24.46 27.27 -53.93
CA SER A 16 -24.74 28.69 -53.91
C SER A 16 -24.13 29.38 -52.67
N VAL A 17 -23.36 30.37 -52.99
CA VAL A 17 -22.65 31.34 -52.13
C VAL A 17 -23.71 32.30 -51.56
N SER A 18 -23.63 32.59 -50.25
CA SER A 18 -24.07 33.89 -49.70
C SER A 18 -23.23 34.23 -48.48
N ALA A 19 -22.66 35.39 -48.55
CA ALA A 19 -21.71 35.97 -47.61
C ALA A 19 -22.40 36.79 -46.51
N LEU A 20 -21.60 37.06 -45.49
CA LEU A 20 -21.63 38.13 -44.48
C LEU A 20 -22.72 38.10 -43.39
N ALA A 21 -22.26 37.92 -42.17
CA ALA A 21 -22.36 38.96 -41.13
C ALA A 21 -21.36 38.66 -40.02
N MET A 22 -20.32 39.50 -39.89
CA MET A 22 -19.50 39.62 -38.71
C MET A 22 -20.38 40.17 -37.57
N LEU A 23 -20.48 39.42 -36.50
CA LEU A 23 -20.83 39.96 -35.18
C LEU A 23 -19.79 39.42 -34.18
N SER A 24 -18.83 40.29 -33.92
CA SER A 24 -17.91 40.18 -32.80
C SER A 24 -18.69 40.21 -31.50
N GLY A 25 -19.03 39.04 -30.98
CA GLY A 25 -19.53 38.85 -29.63
C GLY A 25 -18.41 38.25 -28.80
N CYS A 26 -17.61 39.07 -28.11
CA CYS A 26 -16.84 38.60 -26.98
C CYS A 26 -17.80 38.11 -25.90
N SER A 27 -18.19 36.85 -25.96
CA SER A 27 -18.66 36.14 -24.79
C SER A 27 -17.45 35.45 -24.21
N SER A 28 -16.84 36.05 -23.20
CA SER A 28 -16.05 35.31 -22.20
C SER A 28 -17.00 34.38 -21.46
N GLY A 29 -17.42 33.33 -22.16
CA GLY A 29 -18.00 32.17 -21.50
C GLY A 29 -16.96 31.61 -20.52
N PRO A 30 -17.37 31.08 -19.38
CA PRO A 30 -16.41 30.42 -18.48
C PRO A 30 -15.65 29.40 -19.33
N ARG A 31 -14.30 29.53 -19.34
CA ARG A 31 -13.42 28.49 -19.87
C ARG A 31 -13.97 27.20 -19.38
N ALA A 32 -14.27 26.27 -20.29
CA ALA A 32 -14.54 24.89 -19.94
C ALA A 32 -13.42 24.49 -18.97
N THR A 33 -13.77 24.42 -17.69
CA THR A 33 -12.87 23.88 -16.68
C THR A 33 -12.49 22.52 -17.22
N ASP A 34 -11.20 22.37 -17.43
CA ASP A 34 -10.52 21.14 -17.76
C ASP A 34 -11.27 20.00 -17.06
N ARG A 35 -11.95 19.15 -17.82
CA ARG A 35 -12.61 17.98 -17.25
C ARG A 35 -11.47 17.13 -16.77
N SER A 36 -11.14 17.32 -15.48
CA SER A 36 -10.09 16.61 -14.80
C SER A 36 -10.19 15.13 -15.13
N GLU A 37 -9.14 14.59 -15.72
CA GLU A 37 -9.03 13.16 -15.94
C GLU A 37 -9.40 12.43 -14.66
N GLN A 38 -10.27 11.43 -14.80
CA GLN A 38 -10.66 10.58 -13.68
C GLN A 38 -9.41 9.91 -13.14
N LEU A 39 -9.12 10.09 -11.85
CA LEU A 39 -8.07 9.35 -11.17
C LEU A 39 -8.54 7.94 -10.85
N VAL A 40 -7.68 6.97 -11.06
CA VAL A 40 -7.86 5.59 -10.62
C VAL A 40 -6.85 5.30 -9.53
N TRP A 41 -7.32 4.86 -8.38
CA TRP A 41 -6.50 4.40 -7.26
C TRP A 41 -6.74 2.91 -7.03
N SER A 42 -5.69 2.12 -7.01
CA SER A 42 -5.78 0.69 -6.70
C SER A 42 -5.62 0.43 -5.20
N THR A 43 -6.35 -0.58 -4.70
CA THR A 43 -6.34 -0.91 -3.26
C THR A 43 -6.90 -2.30 -2.97
N TYR A 44 -7.08 -2.60 -1.70
CA TYR A 44 -7.64 -3.84 -1.15
C TYR A 44 -9.12 -4.03 -1.48
N GLY A 45 -9.64 -5.25 -1.22
CA GLY A 45 -11.03 -5.60 -1.37
C GLY A 45 -11.97 -4.80 -0.46
N VAL A 46 -13.21 -4.67 -0.89
CA VAL A 46 -14.29 -3.99 -0.15
C VAL A 46 -14.47 -4.62 1.23
N GLY A 47 -14.70 -3.79 2.25
CA GLY A 47 -14.91 -4.22 3.64
C GLY A 47 -13.64 -4.29 4.49
N THR A 48 -12.44 -4.29 3.86
CA THR A 48 -11.18 -4.18 4.62
C THR A 48 -10.99 -2.76 5.17
N GLY A 49 -10.30 -2.62 6.31
CA GLY A 49 -9.99 -1.31 6.89
C GLY A 49 -9.28 -0.39 5.88
N THR A 50 -8.28 -0.92 5.17
CA THR A 50 -7.52 -0.17 4.15
C THR A 50 -8.40 0.36 3.01
N TYR A 51 -9.37 -0.46 2.54
CA TYR A 51 -10.35 -0.01 1.54
C TYR A 51 -11.25 1.09 2.11
N ASN A 52 -11.81 0.87 3.31
CA ASN A 52 -12.77 1.80 3.91
C ASN A 52 -12.16 3.17 4.13
N ASP A 53 -10.92 3.24 4.64
CA ASP A 53 -10.18 4.49 4.81
C ASP A 53 -9.97 5.20 3.46
N LEU A 54 -9.47 4.46 2.46
CA LEU A 54 -9.20 5.06 1.15
C LEU A 54 -10.48 5.52 0.46
N ALA A 55 -11.59 4.79 0.64
CA ALA A 55 -12.90 5.18 0.11
C ALA A 55 -13.41 6.47 0.76
N ALA A 56 -13.25 6.62 2.07
CA ALA A 56 -13.62 7.84 2.79
C ALA A 56 -12.81 9.05 2.28
N VAL A 57 -11.49 8.88 2.13
CA VAL A 57 -10.59 9.89 1.55
C VAL A 57 -11.01 10.23 0.12
N ALA A 58 -11.14 9.23 -0.76
CA ALA A 58 -11.48 9.43 -2.17
C ALA A 58 -12.82 10.13 -2.36
N ASN A 59 -13.85 9.76 -1.59
CA ASN A 59 -15.16 10.40 -1.62
C ASN A 59 -15.09 11.85 -1.17
N THR A 60 -14.37 12.12 -0.08
CA THR A 60 -14.18 13.49 0.43
C THR A 60 -13.46 14.35 -0.60
N LEU A 61 -12.32 13.88 -1.12
CA LEU A 61 -11.56 14.65 -2.11
C LEU A 61 -12.36 14.86 -3.40
N THR A 62 -13.10 13.85 -3.88
CA THR A 62 -13.99 14.01 -5.03
C THR A 62 -15.01 15.14 -4.79
N GLY A 63 -15.68 15.14 -3.64
CA GLY A 63 -16.67 16.17 -3.29
C GLY A 63 -16.07 17.56 -3.10
N ARG A 64 -14.86 17.65 -2.56
CA ARG A 64 -14.19 18.91 -2.22
C ARG A 64 -13.43 19.54 -3.39
N THR A 65 -12.82 18.72 -4.24
CA THR A 65 -11.97 19.19 -5.35
C THR A 65 -12.66 19.13 -6.71
N GLY A 66 -13.77 18.38 -6.82
CA GLY A 66 -14.43 18.09 -8.08
C GLY A 66 -13.73 17.04 -8.94
N ARG A 67 -12.55 16.56 -8.55
CA ARG A 67 -11.78 15.57 -9.28
C ARG A 67 -12.28 14.17 -8.95
N GLN A 68 -12.80 13.45 -9.93
CA GLN A 68 -13.34 12.10 -9.74
C GLN A 68 -12.24 11.11 -9.40
N ILE A 69 -12.42 10.34 -8.33
CA ILE A 69 -11.50 9.28 -7.91
C ILE A 69 -12.25 7.96 -7.94
N ARG A 70 -11.78 7.01 -8.75
CA ARG A 70 -12.31 5.65 -8.83
C ARG A 70 -11.37 4.69 -8.10
N LEU A 71 -11.91 3.83 -7.24
CA LEU A 71 -11.16 2.75 -6.63
C LEU A 71 -11.22 1.48 -7.48
N MET A 72 -10.06 0.85 -7.67
CA MET A 72 -9.90 -0.47 -8.28
C MET A 72 -9.38 -1.43 -7.20
N THR A 73 -10.08 -2.53 -6.99
CA THR A 73 -9.80 -3.44 -5.87
C THR A 73 -9.22 -4.77 -6.33
N SER A 74 -8.34 -5.35 -5.50
CA SER A 74 -7.85 -6.72 -5.68
C SER A 74 -7.47 -7.34 -4.33
N ASP A 75 -7.67 -8.67 -4.23
CA ASP A 75 -7.27 -9.44 -3.04
C ASP A 75 -5.81 -9.89 -3.07
N THR A 76 -5.11 -9.74 -4.20
CA THR A 76 -3.70 -10.14 -4.35
C THR A 76 -2.77 -8.93 -4.37
N GLY A 77 -1.53 -9.09 -3.88
CA GLY A 77 -0.53 -8.04 -3.87
C GLY A 77 -0.23 -7.51 -5.28
N ILE A 78 0.09 -8.40 -6.20
CA ILE A 78 0.31 -8.07 -7.61
C ILE A 78 -0.90 -7.37 -8.21
N GLY A 79 -2.10 -7.88 -7.97
CA GLY A 79 -3.34 -7.28 -8.50
C GLY A 79 -3.61 -5.87 -7.99
N ARG A 80 -3.07 -5.50 -6.82
CA ARG A 80 -3.15 -4.12 -6.29
C ARG A 80 -2.09 -3.19 -6.90
N LEU A 81 -0.87 -3.67 -7.14
CA LEU A 81 0.23 -2.82 -7.60
C LEU A 81 0.38 -2.79 -9.12
N ALA A 82 0.09 -3.89 -9.83
CA ALA A 82 0.20 -3.97 -11.28
C ALA A 82 -0.55 -2.84 -12.03
N PRO A 83 -1.76 -2.41 -11.61
CA PRO A 83 -2.43 -1.27 -12.23
C PRO A 83 -1.64 0.04 -12.18
N LEU A 84 -0.84 0.26 -11.12
CA LEU A 84 0.06 1.40 -11.03
C LEU A 84 1.20 1.27 -12.05
N ILE A 85 1.89 0.14 -12.06
CA ILE A 85 3.08 -0.09 -12.89
C ILE A 85 2.72 -0.05 -14.39
N ASN A 86 1.55 -0.55 -14.78
CA ASN A 86 1.12 -0.51 -16.19
C ASN A 86 0.38 0.79 -16.59
N GLY A 87 0.32 1.80 -15.71
CA GLY A 87 -0.28 3.10 -15.97
C GLY A 87 -1.81 3.15 -15.93
N THR A 88 -2.49 2.04 -15.59
CA THR A 88 -3.96 2.00 -15.46
C THR A 88 -4.44 2.77 -14.23
N ALA A 89 -3.67 2.72 -13.14
CA ALA A 89 -3.91 3.52 -11.95
C ALA A 89 -2.82 4.60 -11.80
N GLN A 90 -3.17 5.73 -11.23
CA GLN A 90 -2.27 6.84 -10.96
C GLN A 90 -1.63 6.73 -9.58
N TYR A 91 -2.33 6.11 -8.66
CA TYR A 91 -1.87 5.86 -7.30
C TYR A 91 -2.29 4.46 -6.85
N SER A 92 -1.54 3.89 -5.91
CA SER A 92 -1.84 2.60 -5.31
C SER A 92 -1.69 2.64 -3.80
N ARG A 93 -2.57 1.96 -3.11
CA ARG A 93 -2.44 1.64 -1.68
C ARG A 93 -2.43 0.11 -1.55
N ALA A 94 -1.27 -0.50 -1.84
CA ALA A 94 -1.16 -1.92 -2.20
C ALA A 94 -0.55 -2.83 -1.12
N GLY A 95 -0.21 -2.31 0.05
CA GLY A 95 0.56 -3.04 1.06
C GLY A 95 2.06 -2.94 0.79
N ASP A 96 2.83 -3.90 1.28
CA ASP A 96 4.30 -3.84 1.17
C ASP A 96 4.80 -4.18 -0.23
N GLU A 97 3.92 -4.52 -1.15
CA GLU A 97 4.25 -4.75 -2.56
C GLU A 97 5.02 -3.56 -3.15
N TYR A 98 4.84 -2.36 -2.60
CA TYR A 98 5.62 -1.19 -3.00
C TYR A 98 7.13 -1.37 -2.76
N TYR A 99 7.52 -2.02 -1.66
CA TYR A 99 8.90 -2.33 -1.35
C TYR A 99 9.46 -3.42 -2.25
N TYR A 100 8.71 -4.53 -2.41
CA TYR A 100 9.17 -5.65 -3.23
C TYR A 100 9.27 -5.27 -4.71
N ALA A 101 8.38 -4.40 -5.18
CA ALA A 101 8.47 -3.85 -6.53
C ALA A 101 9.68 -2.92 -6.69
N PHE A 102 9.93 -2.03 -5.73
CA PHE A 102 11.11 -1.16 -5.74
C PHE A 102 12.41 -1.98 -5.78
N GLU A 103 12.49 -3.02 -4.97
CA GLU A 103 13.66 -3.91 -4.88
C GLU A 103 13.75 -4.95 -6.01
N GLY A 104 12.70 -5.14 -6.81
CA GLY A 104 12.63 -6.23 -7.80
C GLY A 104 12.62 -7.62 -7.16
N ASN A 105 12.06 -7.76 -5.96
CA ASN A 105 12.05 -8.99 -5.18
C ASN A 105 10.79 -9.84 -5.44
N ASP A 106 10.88 -11.11 -5.08
CA ASP A 106 9.78 -12.08 -5.07
C ASP A 106 9.05 -12.16 -6.42
N GLU A 107 7.78 -11.75 -6.49
CA GLU A 107 6.99 -11.77 -7.73
C GLU A 107 7.54 -10.79 -8.79
N PHE A 108 8.28 -9.77 -8.35
CA PHE A 108 8.89 -8.79 -9.25
C PHE A 108 10.25 -9.24 -9.79
N THR A 109 10.83 -10.34 -9.28
CA THR A 109 11.99 -11.00 -9.88
C THR A 109 11.53 -11.83 -11.09
N SER A 110 11.25 -11.17 -12.20
CA SER A 110 10.73 -11.79 -13.43
C SER A 110 11.09 -10.96 -14.66
N GLU A 111 11.06 -11.56 -15.83
CA GLU A 111 11.34 -10.91 -17.11
C GLU A 111 10.50 -9.63 -17.32
N THR A 112 9.23 -9.68 -16.91
CA THR A 112 8.26 -8.60 -17.14
C THR A 112 8.44 -7.42 -16.21
N TRP A 113 8.99 -7.64 -15.00
CA TRP A 113 8.95 -6.63 -13.95
C TRP A 113 10.34 -6.05 -13.62
N GLY A 114 11.15 -6.76 -12.87
CA GLY A 114 12.37 -6.21 -12.28
C GLY A 114 12.10 -5.09 -11.27
N PRO A 115 13.14 -4.35 -10.85
CA PRO A 115 13.02 -3.16 -10.01
C PRO A 115 12.13 -2.09 -10.65
N GLN A 116 11.24 -1.48 -9.85
CA GLN A 116 10.27 -0.49 -10.32
C GLN A 116 10.49 0.86 -9.62
N PRO A 117 10.36 1.99 -10.34
CA PRO A 117 10.59 3.32 -9.78
C PRO A 117 9.39 3.80 -8.94
N VAL A 118 9.04 3.04 -7.91
CA VAL A 118 7.95 3.37 -6.99
C VAL A 118 8.34 4.51 -6.07
N ARG A 119 7.40 5.40 -5.76
CA ARG A 119 7.56 6.55 -4.86
C ARG A 119 6.48 6.60 -3.80
N LEU A 120 6.88 6.94 -2.59
CA LEU A 120 5.96 7.22 -1.49
C LEU A 120 5.33 8.61 -1.67
N VAL A 121 4.02 8.70 -1.40
CA VAL A 121 3.27 9.95 -1.41
C VAL A 121 2.69 10.26 -0.03
N TRP A 122 1.96 9.32 0.56
CA TRP A 122 1.37 9.50 1.89
C TRP A 122 1.47 8.20 2.67
N THR A 123 1.95 8.27 3.91
CA THR A 123 2.38 7.11 4.70
C THR A 123 1.64 7.00 6.03
N PRO A 124 0.30 6.83 6.02
CA PRO A 124 -0.47 6.72 7.26
C PRO A 124 -0.03 5.47 8.03
N PRO A 125 0.17 5.56 9.36
CA PRO A 125 0.43 4.39 10.19
C PRO A 125 -0.79 3.48 10.25
N GLY A 126 -0.54 2.18 10.36
CA GLY A 126 -1.55 1.18 10.65
C GLY A 126 -1.01 0.13 11.60
N ASN A 127 -1.88 -0.42 12.44
CA ASN A 127 -1.56 -1.54 13.31
C ASN A 127 -2.14 -2.83 12.71
N TYR A 128 -1.33 -3.87 12.73
CA TYR A 128 -1.67 -5.17 12.16
C TYR A 128 -1.23 -6.26 13.12
N GLY A 129 -1.97 -7.36 13.16
CA GLY A 129 -1.63 -8.41 14.08
C GLY A 129 -2.26 -9.75 13.71
N VAL A 130 -1.94 -10.74 14.55
CA VAL A 130 -2.55 -12.05 14.50
C VAL A 130 -3.66 -12.10 15.55
N LEU A 131 -4.87 -12.42 15.09
CA LEU A 131 -6.05 -12.60 15.91
C LEU A 131 -6.42 -14.07 15.98
N VAL A 132 -6.82 -14.50 17.17
CA VAL A 132 -7.32 -15.84 17.47
C VAL A 132 -8.66 -15.75 18.21
N ARG A 133 -9.42 -16.84 18.25
CA ARG A 133 -10.60 -16.93 19.12
C ARG A 133 -10.16 -17.19 20.57
N LYS A 134 -10.79 -16.54 21.54
CA LYS A 134 -10.49 -16.76 22.99
C LYS A 134 -10.75 -18.21 23.41
N ASP A 135 -11.67 -18.95 22.74
CA ASP A 135 -11.96 -20.36 23.01
C ASP A 135 -10.99 -21.35 22.34
N SER A 136 -10.01 -20.88 21.57
CA SER A 136 -8.99 -21.70 20.91
C SER A 136 -7.91 -22.22 21.85
N GLY A 137 -7.75 -21.59 23.03
CA GLY A 137 -6.64 -21.85 23.96
C GLY A 137 -5.29 -21.34 23.49
N ILE A 138 -5.26 -20.46 22.46
CA ILE A 138 -4.06 -19.81 21.97
C ILE A 138 -3.97 -18.44 22.67
N GLU A 139 -2.97 -18.24 23.54
CA GLU A 139 -2.78 -16.99 24.27
C GLU A 139 -1.53 -16.23 23.80
N LYS A 140 -0.54 -16.93 23.24
CA LYS A 140 0.73 -16.39 22.78
C LYS A 140 1.20 -17.09 21.51
N VAL A 141 2.24 -16.55 20.86
CA VAL A 141 2.72 -17.06 19.57
C VAL A 141 3.20 -18.52 19.66
N GLU A 142 3.83 -18.93 20.76
CA GLU A 142 4.30 -20.29 20.97
C GLU A 142 3.15 -21.33 20.95
N ASP A 143 1.93 -20.92 21.28
CA ASP A 143 0.73 -21.79 21.29
C ASP A 143 0.20 -22.07 19.86
N LEU A 144 0.77 -21.40 18.84
CA LEU A 144 0.48 -21.68 17.43
C LEU A 144 1.05 -23.02 16.97
N LYS A 145 1.93 -23.65 17.77
CA LYS A 145 2.51 -24.95 17.41
C LYS A 145 1.42 -26.01 17.20
N GLY A 146 1.47 -26.65 16.02
CA GLY A 146 0.47 -27.65 15.59
C GLY A 146 -0.89 -27.09 15.22
N LYS A 147 -1.05 -25.76 15.13
CA LYS A 147 -2.30 -25.10 14.75
C LYS A 147 -2.36 -24.84 13.25
N LYS A 148 -3.59 -24.68 12.75
CA LYS A 148 -3.87 -24.28 11.37
C LYS A 148 -3.59 -22.80 11.19
N TYR A 149 -2.50 -22.51 10.51
CA TYR A 149 -1.98 -21.16 10.32
C TYR A 149 -2.19 -20.69 8.87
N PRO A 150 -2.61 -19.45 8.62
CA PRO A 150 -2.90 -19.01 7.26
C PRO A 150 -1.63 -18.92 6.42
N ARG A 151 -1.70 -19.34 5.15
CA ARG A 151 -0.78 -19.00 4.09
C ARG A 151 -1.56 -18.25 3.03
N LEU A 152 -1.27 -16.96 2.88
CA LEU A 152 -2.04 -16.08 2.03
C LEU A 152 -1.66 -16.25 0.56
N VAL A 153 -2.64 -16.66 -0.24
CA VAL A 153 -2.46 -16.93 -1.67
C VAL A 153 -2.05 -15.64 -2.39
N ALA A 154 -1.00 -15.72 -3.21
CA ALA A 154 -0.46 -14.61 -4.00
C ALA A 154 -0.18 -13.33 -3.17
N SER A 155 0.35 -13.49 -1.98
CA SER A 155 0.68 -12.41 -1.03
C SER A 155 1.97 -12.72 -0.29
N THR A 156 3.10 -12.80 -1.00
CA THR A 156 4.41 -13.13 -0.43
C THR A 156 4.80 -12.18 0.69
N SER A 157 4.55 -10.89 0.53
CA SER A 157 4.82 -9.87 1.55
C SER A 157 4.13 -10.15 2.89
N MET A 158 2.86 -10.57 2.85
CA MET A 158 2.12 -10.92 4.06
C MET A 158 2.63 -12.24 4.66
N ASN A 159 2.99 -13.22 3.83
CA ASN A 159 3.52 -14.49 4.30
C ASN A 159 4.87 -14.31 5.01
N ARG A 160 5.74 -13.40 4.55
CA ARG A 160 6.98 -13.04 5.25
C ARG A 160 6.71 -12.47 6.65
N LYS A 161 5.68 -11.62 6.79
CA LYS A 161 5.26 -11.13 8.11
C LYS A 161 4.71 -12.21 9.00
N LEU A 162 3.93 -13.13 8.45
CA LEU A 162 3.42 -14.31 9.17
C LEU A 162 4.56 -15.23 9.62
N GLU A 163 5.58 -15.40 8.79
CA GLU A 163 6.82 -16.10 9.16
C GLU A 163 7.57 -15.37 10.29
N GLY A 164 7.70 -14.04 10.20
CA GLY A 164 8.27 -13.21 11.25
C GLY A 164 7.56 -13.37 12.60
N ILE A 165 6.23 -13.50 12.60
CA ILE A 165 5.44 -13.79 13.82
C ILE A 165 5.83 -15.17 14.39
N LEU A 166 5.91 -16.21 13.57
CA LEU A 166 6.32 -17.54 14.02
C LEU A 166 7.73 -17.51 14.62
N ASN A 167 8.68 -16.88 13.92
CA ASN A 167 10.07 -16.75 14.38
C ASN A 167 10.16 -16.01 15.72
N TYR A 168 9.31 -15.00 15.92
CA TYR A 168 9.20 -14.30 17.20
C TYR A 168 8.90 -15.26 18.36
N GLY A 169 8.00 -16.23 18.17
CA GLY A 169 7.68 -17.29 19.14
C GLY A 169 8.66 -18.47 19.13
N GLY A 170 9.77 -18.39 18.39
CA GLY A 170 10.72 -19.51 18.26
C GLY A 170 10.17 -20.68 17.44
N LEU A 171 9.14 -20.43 16.62
CA LEU A 171 8.54 -21.40 15.72
C LEU A 171 9.01 -21.18 14.28
N THR A 172 8.86 -22.20 13.47
CA THR A 172 9.09 -22.17 12.02
C THR A 172 7.85 -22.62 11.27
N GLY A 173 7.86 -22.50 9.95
CA GLY A 173 6.76 -23.01 9.13
C GLY A 173 6.52 -24.53 9.28
N SER A 174 7.50 -25.31 9.75
CA SER A 174 7.34 -26.74 10.02
C SER A 174 6.61 -27.05 11.33
N ASP A 175 6.44 -26.05 12.20
CA ASP A 175 5.76 -26.20 13.48
C ASP A 175 4.23 -25.97 13.39
N VAL A 176 3.71 -25.54 12.24
CA VAL A 176 2.30 -25.22 12.02
C VAL A 176 1.73 -25.98 10.82
N GLU A 177 0.40 -26.11 10.74
CA GLU A 177 -0.29 -26.62 9.56
C GLU A 177 -0.71 -25.43 8.69
N PHE A 178 0.00 -25.19 7.58
CA PHE A 178 -0.36 -24.13 6.66
C PHE A 178 -1.65 -24.43 5.90
N VAL A 179 -2.56 -23.46 5.90
CA VAL A 179 -3.80 -23.51 5.13
C VAL A 179 -3.82 -22.36 4.12
N ASP A 180 -3.89 -22.71 2.84
CA ASP A 180 -3.98 -21.73 1.75
C ASP A 180 -5.35 -21.04 1.79
N ILE A 181 -5.32 -19.70 1.93
CA ILE A 181 -6.52 -18.89 2.05
C ILE A 181 -6.30 -17.51 1.45
N SER A 182 -7.34 -16.87 0.91
CA SER A 182 -7.27 -15.49 0.48
C SER A 182 -7.29 -14.54 1.67
N TYR A 183 -6.76 -13.31 1.48
CA TYR A 183 -6.77 -12.30 2.55
C TYR A 183 -8.20 -12.02 3.06
N GLY A 184 -9.17 -11.83 2.16
CA GLY A 184 -10.57 -11.61 2.51
C GLY A 184 -11.26 -12.85 3.10
N GLY A 185 -10.81 -14.07 2.75
CA GLY A 185 -11.39 -15.34 3.22
C GLY A 185 -11.04 -15.70 4.67
N GLN A 186 -10.04 -15.06 5.28
CA GLN A 186 -9.58 -15.42 6.62
C GLN A 186 -10.67 -15.28 7.69
N ILE A 187 -11.56 -14.30 7.59
CA ILE A 187 -12.65 -14.09 8.55
C ILE A 187 -13.56 -15.33 8.60
N GLU A 188 -14.02 -15.79 7.45
CA GLU A 188 -14.85 -16.98 7.37
C GLU A 188 -14.06 -18.25 7.75
N GLY A 189 -12.79 -18.31 7.36
CA GLY A 189 -11.89 -19.41 7.74
C GLY A 189 -11.74 -19.54 9.26
N LEU A 190 -11.64 -18.46 10.00
CA LEU A 190 -11.58 -18.47 11.47
C LEU A 190 -12.94 -18.83 12.09
N LYS A 191 -14.05 -18.31 11.54
CA LYS A 191 -15.41 -18.66 12.00
C LYS A 191 -15.69 -20.17 11.89
N THR A 192 -15.28 -20.78 10.79
CA THR A 192 -15.56 -22.19 10.48
C THR A 192 -14.51 -23.16 11.02
N GLY A 193 -13.42 -22.67 11.61
CA GLY A 193 -12.31 -23.50 12.08
C GLY A 193 -11.44 -24.07 10.95
N GLN A 194 -11.50 -23.48 9.76
CA GLN A 194 -10.58 -23.79 8.68
C GLN A 194 -9.16 -23.32 9.03
N ILE A 195 -9.03 -22.21 9.74
CA ILE A 195 -7.80 -21.69 10.34
C ILE A 195 -8.03 -21.42 11.82
N ASP A 196 -6.98 -21.48 12.64
CA ASP A 196 -7.02 -21.20 14.08
C ASP A 196 -6.55 -19.77 14.40
N ALA A 197 -5.89 -19.11 13.46
CA ALA A 197 -5.41 -17.75 13.57
C ALA A 197 -5.62 -17.02 12.24
N LEU A 198 -5.84 -15.68 12.29
CA LEU A 198 -5.88 -14.84 11.10
C LEU A 198 -4.95 -13.63 11.25
N TYR A 199 -4.55 -13.05 10.13
CA TYR A 199 -3.74 -11.84 10.05
C TYR A 199 -4.52 -10.71 9.40
N GLN A 200 -4.74 -9.62 10.14
CA GLN A 200 -5.55 -8.48 9.66
C GLN A 200 -5.03 -7.14 10.21
N ASN A 201 -5.52 -6.04 9.62
CA ASN A 201 -5.55 -4.75 10.30
C ASN A 201 -6.39 -4.91 11.59
N VAL A 202 -5.94 -4.29 12.67
CA VAL A 202 -6.62 -4.44 13.98
C VAL A 202 -7.99 -3.79 14.03
N VAL A 203 -8.35 -2.96 13.05
CA VAL A 203 -9.67 -2.33 12.88
C VAL A 203 -10.19 -2.53 11.46
N GLY A 204 -11.49 -2.44 11.29
CA GLY A 204 -12.17 -2.58 10.00
C GLY A 204 -13.52 -3.26 10.15
N ALA A 205 -14.46 -2.97 9.24
CA ALA A 205 -15.84 -3.44 9.37
C ALA A 205 -15.96 -4.96 9.51
N ASN A 206 -15.19 -5.71 8.73
CA ASN A 206 -15.21 -7.16 8.73
C ASN A 206 -14.63 -7.78 10.01
N ILE A 207 -13.56 -7.20 10.58
CA ILE A 207 -12.97 -7.69 11.83
C ILE A 207 -13.83 -7.30 13.04
N GLU A 208 -14.45 -6.12 13.02
CA GLU A 208 -15.41 -5.68 14.03
C GLU A 208 -16.66 -6.58 14.03
N GLU A 209 -17.16 -6.95 12.85
CA GLU A 209 -18.25 -7.89 12.74
C GLU A 209 -17.90 -9.28 13.33
N LEU A 210 -16.69 -9.78 13.04
CA LEU A 210 -16.20 -11.03 13.63
C LEU A 210 -16.19 -10.94 15.17
N ALA A 211 -15.57 -9.86 15.71
CA ALA A 211 -15.44 -9.65 17.14
C ALA A 211 -16.79 -9.49 17.86
N SER A 212 -17.82 -8.97 17.17
CA SER A 212 -19.17 -8.88 17.71
C SER A 212 -19.87 -10.23 17.85
N GLN A 213 -19.44 -11.23 17.08
CA GLN A 213 -20.04 -12.58 17.05
C GLN A 213 -19.27 -13.60 17.90
N TYR A 214 -17.96 -13.42 18.03
CA TYR A 214 -17.04 -14.33 18.73
C TYR A 214 -16.11 -13.56 19.66
N PRO A 215 -15.87 -14.01 20.89
CA PRO A 215 -14.79 -13.50 21.72
C PRO A 215 -13.44 -13.78 21.04
N VAL A 216 -12.68 -12.72 20.80
CA VAL A 216 -11.40 -12.77 20.09
C VAL A 216 -10.26 -12.22 20.95
N HIS A 217 -9.02 -12.59 20.62
CA HIS A 217 -7.81 -12.16 21.28
C HIS A 217 -6.73 -11.84 20.25
N TRP A 218 -6.10 -10.67 20.40
CA TRP A 218 -4.93 -10.29 19.61
C TRP A 218 -3.67 -10.83 20.29
N LEU A 219 -2.87 -11.61 19.58
CA LEU A 219 -1.61 -12.08 20.14
C LEU A 219 -0.69 -10.88 20.43
N ASP A 220 -0.23 -10.80 21.67
CA ASP A 220 0.72 -9.77 22.12
C ASP A 220 2.15 -10.29 21.92
N LEU A 221 2.95 -9.58 21.14
CA LEU A 221 4.36 -9.89 20.96
C LEU A 221 5.21 -9.43 22.15
N GLY A 222 4.60 -8.79 23.15
CA GLY A 222 5.33 -8.20 24.27
C GLY A 222 6.18 -7.02 23.82
N GLY A 223 6.65 -6.20 24.77
CA GLY A 223 7.47 -5.05 24.42
C GLY A 223 8.96 -5.32 24.61
N ASN A 224 9.81 -4.74 23.80
CA ASN A 224 11.22 -4.39 24.07
C ASN A 224 12.28 -5.50 23.99
N ASP A 225 12.01 -6.68 23.45
CA ASP A 225 13.09 -7.61 23.09
C ASP A 225 13.59 -7.31 21.68
N GLN A 226 14.56 -6.40 21.59
CA GLN A 226 15.14 -5.94 20.31
C GLN A 226 15.68 -7.11 19.48
N SER A 227 16.26 -8.14 20.11
CA SER A 227 16.84 -9.28 19.39
C SER A 227 15.81 -10.08 18.61
N LYS A 228 14.57 -10.14 19.08
CA LYS A 228 13.46 -10.79 18.38
C LYS A 228 12.98 -9.97 17.17
N TYR A 229 13.10 -8.65 17.23
CA TYR A 229 12.72 -7.77 16.10
C TYR A 229 13.78 -7.76 14.99
N GLU A 230 15.07 -7.97 15.30
CA GLU A 230 16.14 -8.03 14.30
C GLU A 230 15.87 -9.11 13.24
N THR A 231 15.44 -10.30 13.66
CA THR A 231 15.02 -11.36 12.71
C THR A 231 13.85 -10.93 11.82
N TRP A 232 13.00 -10.08 12.34
CA TRP A 232 11.85 -9.55 11.61
C TRP A 232 12.25 -8.50 10.59
N GLU A 233 13.23 -7.68 10.88
CA GLU A 233 13.76 -6.67 9.97
C GLU A 233 14.29 -7.28 8.66
N GLU A 234 14.87 -8.48 8.70
CA GLU A 234 15.29 -9.17 7.49
C GLU A 234 14.12 -9.61 6.59
N LEU A 235 13.00 -10.02 7.20
CA LEU A 235 11.84 -10.51 6.47
C LEU A 235 10.90 -9.37 6.01
N ALA A 236 10.82 -8.30 6.78
CA ALA A 236 9.89 -7.19 6.56
C ALA A 236 10.46 -5.85 7.08
N PRO A 237 11.45 -5.25 6.38
CA PRO A 237 12.19 -4.08 6.88
C PRO A 237 11.32 -2.82 7.06
N MET A 238 10.09 -2.83 6.54
CA MET A 238 9.11 -1.75 6.73
C MET A 238 8.34 -1.86 8.05
N VAL A 239 8.42 -2.97 8.77
CA VAL A 239 7.65 -3.23 10.00
C VAL A 239 8.42 -2.73 11.23
N ARG A 240 7.70 -2.18 12.19
CA ARG A 240 8.17 -1.89 13.55
C ARG A 240 7.20 -2.46 14.57
N PRO A 241 7.64 -2.79 15.80
CA PRO A 241 6.72 -3.09 16.87
C PRO A 241 5.91 -1.84 17.22
N GLY A 242 4.60 -1.99 17.39
CA GLY A 242 3.70 -0.90 17.72
C GLY A 242 2.62 -1.34 18.70
N ARG A 243 2.38 -0.50 19.72
CA ARG A 243 1.29 -0.72 20.69
C ARG A 243 -0.01 -0.16 20.13
N PHE A 244 -1.09 -0.90 20.29
CA PHE A 244 -2.43 -0.45 19.96
C PHE A 244 -3.41 -0.79 21.10
N VAL A 245 -4.50 -0.02 21.19
CA VAL A 245 -5.50 -0.09 22.27
C VAL A 245 -6.93 -0.17 21.75
N ASN A 246 -7.12 -0.17 20.43
CA ASN A 246 -8.42 -0.09 19.78
C ASN A 246 -8.63 -1.19 18.75
N GLY A 247 -7.99 -2.34 18.94
CA GLY A 247 -8.24 -3.50 18.10
C GLY A 247 -9.66 -4.04 18.31
N ALA A 248 -10.26 -4.56 17.23
CA ALA A 248 -11.58 -5.14 17.29
C ALA A 248 -11.68 -6.20 18.39
N GLY A 249 -12.70 -6.11 19.24
CA GLY A 249 -12.96 -7.04 20.36
C GLY A 249 -12.07 -6.84 21.60
N MET A 250 -11.24 -5.78 21.65
CA MET A 250 -10.49 -5.40 22.83
C MET A 250 -11.42 -4.70 23.84
N ASP A 251 -11.21 -5.02 25.12
CA ASP A 251 -11.88 -4.32 26.23
C ASP A 251 -11.22 -2.96 26.53
N GLU A 252 -11.94 -2.10 27.22
CA GLU A 252 -11.41 -0.78 27.64
C GLU A 252 -10.16 -0.97 28.52
N GLY A 253 -9.06 -0.31 28.14
CA GLY A 253 -7.77 -0.42 28.81
C GLY A 253 -6.90 -1.61 28.38
N GLU A 254 -7.43 -2.52 27.54
CA GLU A 254 -6.62 -3.57 26.93
C GLU A 254 -5.68 -2.98 25.88
N SER A 255 -4.48 -3.54 25.79
CA SER A 255 -3.51 -3.17 24.77
C SER A 255 -2.69 -4.38 24.33
N ALA A 256 -2.19 -4.37 23.11
CA ALA A 256 -1.24 -5.36 22.63
C ALA A 256 -0.14 -4.68 21.81
N VAL A 257 1.03 -5.28 21.77
CA VAL A 257 2.11 -4.93 20.86
C VAL A 257 2.10 -5.92 19.70
N ASN A 258 2.04 -5.42 18.48
CA ASN A 258 2.18 -6.24 17.29
C ASN A 258 2.83 -5.39 16.19
N MET A 259 2.56 -5.67 14.92
CA MET A 259 3.17 -4.96 13.81
C MET A 259 2.57 -3.56 13.62
N GLN A 260 3.43 -2.55 13.53
CA GLN A 260 3.08 -1.24 13.01
C GLN A 260 3.86 -0.98 11.74
N TYR A 261 3.18 -0.61 10.69
CA TYR A 261 3.76 -0.18 9.41
C TYR A 261 2.76 0.65 8.61
N THR A 262 3.24 1.28 7.58
CA THR A 262 2.35 1.99 6.63
C THR A 262 1.91 1.07 5.51
N ILE A 263 0.66 1.21 5.08
CA ILE A 263 0.26 0.88 3.72
C ILE A 263 0.17 2.22 2.99
N PRO A 264 1.25 2.65 2.33
CA PRO A 264 1.35 3.99 1.80
C PRO A 264 0.46 4.19 0.56
N LEU A 265 0.08 5.41 0.32
CA LEU A 265 -0.31 5.83 -1.01
C LEU A 265 0.98 6.04 -1.81
N THR A 266 1.11 5.32 -2.92
CA THR A 266 2.30 5.30 -3.78
C THR A 266 1.98 5.73 -5.20
N THR A 267 2.99 6.17 -5.91
CA THR A 267 2.95 6.47 -7.35
C THR A 267 4.28 6.03 -8.00
N LEU A 268 4.48 6.30 -9.29
CA LEU A 268 5.77 6.11 -9.97
C LEU A 268 6.53 7.43 -10.07
N ALA A 269 7.85 7.35 -10.26
CA ALA A 269 8.74 8.51 -10.32
C ALA A 269 8.36 9.55 -11.39
N GLU A 270 7.81 9.09 -12.51
CA GLU A 270 7.42 9.97 -13.62
C GLU A 270 6.09 10.71 -13.42
N ARG A 271 5.38 10.49 -12.30
CA ARG A 271 4.16 11.26 -12.01
C ARG A 271 4.49 12.76 -11.92
N PRO A 272 3.74 13.64 -12.62
CA PRO A 272 4.02 15.07 -12.59
C PRO A 272 4.02 15.64 -11.15
N ASN A 273 5.04 16.43 -10.83
CA ASN A 273 5.21 17.03 -9.49
C ASN A 273 3.97 17.83 -9.05
N ASP A 274 3.37 18.60 -9.96
CA ASP A 274 2.19 19.39 -9.67
C ASP A 274 0.97 18.55 -9.32
N GLU A 275 0.85 17.32 -9.87
CA GLU A 275 -0.21 16.39 -9.50
C GLU A 275 -0.02 15.81 -8.10
N VAL A 276 1.20 15.44 -7.74
CA VAL A 276 1.53 14.94 -6.40
C VAL A 276 1.39 16.04 -5.36
N THR A 277 1.86 17.27 -5.66
CA THR A 277 1.67 18.43 -4.78
C THR A 277 0.19 18.72 -4.55
N ARG A 278 -0.63 18.70 -5.62
CA ARG A 278 -2.10 18.89 -5.47
C ARG A 278 -2.73 17.82 -4.59
N LEU A 279 -2.30 16.57 -4.73
CA LEU A 279 -2.83 15.48 -3.91
C LEU A 279 -2.42 15.64 -2.44
N ALA A 280 -1.13 15.89 -2.16
CA ALA A 280 -0.63 16.10 -0.80
C ALA A 280 -1.34 17.28 -0.12
N THR A 281 -1.48 18.40 -0.83
CA THR A 281 -2.23 19.56 -0.36
C THR A 281 -3.70 19.24 -0.09
N ALA A 282 -4.35 18.50 -1.00
CA ALA A 282 -5.76 18.12 -0.84
C ALA A 282 -5.96 17.18 0.37
N LEU A 283 -5.04 16.25 0.62
CA LEU A 283 -5.08 15.37 1.80
C LEU A 283 -4.95 16.18 3.10
N ASP A 284 -4.00 17.09 3.17
CA ASP A 284 -3.72 17.93 4.35
C ASP A 284 -4.90 18.90 4.62
N GLU A 285 -5.32 19.68 3.63
CA GLU A 285 -6.35 20.72 3.78
C GLU A 285 -7.76 20.16 4.01
N ASN A 286 -8.04 18.93 3.58
CA ASN A 286 -9.36 18.32 3.74
C ASN A 286 -9.41 17.24 4.83
N PHE A 287 -8.36 17.07 5.62
CA PHE A 287 -8.29 16.07 6.67
C PHE A 287 -9.47 16.12 7.64
N ASP A 288 -9.88 17.30 8.07
CA ASP A 288 -11.00 17.47 9.01
C ASP A 288 -12.35 16.93 8.50
N TYR A 289 -12.51 16.80 7.19
CA TYR A 289 -13.76 16.30 6.59
C TYR A 289 -13.85 14.77 6.54
N PHE A 290 -12.73 14.05 6.69
CA PHE A 290 -12.73 12.59 6.67
C PHE A 290 -12.12 11.92 7.90
N LYS A 291 -11.46 12.65 8.81
CA LYS A 291 -10.72 12.09 9.96
C LYS A 291 -11.55 11.18 10.88
N SER A 292 -12.87 11.34 10.90
CA SER A 292 -13.79 10.52 11.71
C SER A 292 -14.68 9.59 10.88
N ALA A 293 -14.40 9.45 9.59
CA ALA A 293 -15.21 8.60 8.71
C ALA A 293 -15.00 7.10 8.95
N THR A 294 -13.83 6.72 9.44
CA THR A 294 -13.45 5.35 9.81
C THR A 294 -12.55 5.38 11.05
N PRO A 295 -12.38 4.26 11.78
CA PRO A 295 -11.51 4.22 12.96
C PRO A 295 -10.07 4.66 12.69
N ASP A 296 -9.52 4.35 11.50
CA ASP A 296 -8.15 4.64 11.10
C ASP A 296 -7.99 5.89 10.23
N ALA A 297 -9.08 6.56 9.81
CA ALA A 297 -9.00 7.76 8.99
C ALA A 297 -8.19 8.90 9.65
N LYS A 298 -8.20 8.96 10.99
CA LYS A 298 -7.36 9.87 11.79
C LYS A 298 -5.86 9.70 11.55
N ASN A 299 -5.42 8.52 11.09
CA ASN A 299 -4.03 8.22 10.81
C ASN A 299 -3.51 8.90 9.52
N PHE A 300 -4.41 9.45 8.70
CA PHE A 300 -4.04 10.28 7.54
C PHE A 300 -3.65 11.71 7.92
N ALA A 301 -3.70 12.10 9.20
CA ALA A 301 -3.21 13.40 9.63
C ALA A 301 -1.75 13.58 9.20
N PHE A 302 -1.42 14.77 8.70
CA PHE A 302 -0.08 15.06 8.19
C PHE A 302 1.02 14.85 9.24
N ASP A 303 0.74 15.20 10.50
CA ASP A 303 1.67 15.05 11.63
C ASP A 303 1.87 13.59 12.07
N ARG A 304 0.99 12.68 11.63
CA ARG A 304 1.05 11.24 11.94
C ARG A 304 1.70 10.38 10.88
N ILE A 305 1.90 10.89 9.66
CA ILE A 305 2.53 10.07 8.61
C ILE A 305 3.90 9.59 9.03
N LEU A 306 4.19 8.32 8.75
CA LEU A 306 5.47 7.70 9.05
C LEU A 306 6.54 8.14 8.05
N LEU A 307 7.66 8.61 8.57
CA LEU A 307 8.86 8.94 7.79
C LEU A 307 9.94 7.88 7.94
N GLU A 308 9.78 6.98 8.92
CA GLU A 308 10.64 5.84 9.18
C GLU A 308 9.79 4.59 9.47
N PRO A 309 10.23 3.40 9.03
CA PRO A 309 11.42 3.11 8.23
C PRO A 309 11.27 3.58 6.78
N LEU A 310 12.27 4.30 6.28
CA LEU A 310 12.33 4.74 4.88
C LEU A 310 13.07 3.68 4.05
N VAL A 311 12.30 2.86 3.35
CA VAL A 311 12.79 1.72 2.55
C VAL A 311 12.52 1.89 1.05
N VAL A 312 11.73 2.88 0.66
CA VAL A 312 11.45 3.31 -0.72
C VAL A 312 11.46 4.82 -0.73
N PRO A 313 12.01 5.50 -1.75
CA PRO A 313 12.12 6.95 -1.73
C PRO A 313 10.75 7.63 -1.82
N PHE A 314 10.63 8.80 -1.19
CA PHE A 314 9.50 9.69 -1.42
C PHE A 314 9.56 10.29 -2.83
N HIS A 315 8.40 10.64 -3.37
CA HIS A 315 8.31 11.43 -4.60
C HIS A 315 8.89 12.84 -4.37
N ASP A 316 9.60 13.39 -5.35
CA ASP A 316 10.27 14.69 -5.21
C ASP A 316 9.35 15.80 -4.71
N ALA A 317 8.14 15.89 -5.29
CA ALA A 317 7.12 16.83 -4.84
C ALA A 317 6.68 16.62 -3.39
N MET A 318 6.72 15.37 -2.89
CA MET A 318 6.40 15.08 -1.49
C MET A 318 7.57 15.46 -0.58
N VAL A 319 8.81 15.27 -1.02
CA VAL A 319 10.01 15.78 -0.31
C VAL A 319 9.91 17.29 -0.14
N GLU A 320 9.62 18.04 -1.23
CA GLU A 320 9.41 19.49 -1.18
C GLU A 320 8.27 19.88 -0.21
N PHE A 321 7.15 19.17 -0.26
CA PHE A 321 6.03 19.40 0.65
C PHE A 321 6.42 19.19 2.13
N LEU A 322 7.16 18.12 2.44
CA LEU A 322 7.67 17.83 3.78
C LEU A 322 8.69 18.88 4.26
N GLN A 323 9.54 19.37 3.36
CA GLN A 323 10.48 20.47 3.65
C GLN A 323 9.74 21.77 3.97
N GLN A 324 8.75 22.15 3.17
CA GLN A 324 7.92 23.34 3.43
C GLN A 324 7.21 23.26 4.79
N LYS A 325 6.77 22.07 5.16
CA LYS A 325 6.13 21.79 6.46
C LYS A 325 7.13 21.53 7.61
N LYS A 326 8.45 21.63 7.35
CA LYS A 326 9.55 21.43 8.32
C LYS A 326 9.56 20.03 8.97
N ARG A 327 9.14 19.01 8.23
CA ARG A 327 9.20 17.60 8.66
C ARG A 327 10.25 16.77 7.91
N TRP A 328 11.04 17.39 7.04
CA TRP A 328 12.13 16.73 6.33
C TRP A 328 13.47 17.10 6.91
N THR A 329 14.26 16.11 7.29
CA THR A 329 15.55 16.28 7.99
C THR A 329 16.74 15.95 7.08
N PRO A 330 17.97 16.34 7.43
CA PRO A 330 19.16 15.92 6.72
C PRO A 330 19.34 14.38 6.67
N GLY A 331 18.98 13.66 7.73
CA GLY A 331 19.07 12.20 7.76
C GLY A 331 18.06 11.53 6.81
N LEU A 332 16.84 12.05 6.76
CA LEU A 332 15.83 11.61 5.78
C LEU A 332 16.29 11.90 4.35
N GLN A 333 16.88 13.07 4.09
CA GLN A 333 17.42 13.42 2.77
C GLN A 333 18.54 12.45 2.36
N ALA A 334 19.51 12.22 3.25
CA ALA A 334 20.62 11.31 2.95
C ALA A 334 20.15 9.88 2.65
N ARG A 335 19.15 9.39 3.40
CA ARG A 335 18.54 8.09 3.16
C ARG A 335 17.79 8.05 1.84
N ASN A 336 17.01 9.08 1.54
CA ASN A 336 16.24 9.18 0.29
C ASN A 336 17.17 9.20 -0.94
N ASP A 337 18.27 9.99 -0.88
CA ASP A 337 19.27 10.04 -1.94
C ASP A 337 19.97 8.69 -2.14
N ALA A 338 20.28 8.00 -1.06
CA ALA A 338 20.85 6.64 -1.11
C ALA A 338 19.88 5.62 -1.72
N LEU A 339 18.58 5.74 -1.47
CA LEU A 339 17.56 4.90 -2.10
C LEU A 339 17.42 5.21 -3.60
N LEU A 340 17.50 6.46 -4.01
CA LEU A 340 17.50 6.85 -5.44
C LEU A 340 18.74 6.30 -6.16
N GLU A 341 19.91 6.36 -5.54
CA GLU A 341 21.13 5.76 -6.09
C GLU A 341 21.02 4.21 -6.15
N ARG A 342 20.45 3.60 -5.12
CA ARG A 342 20.17 2.15 -5.10
C ARG A 342 19.27 1.75 -6.27
N GLU A 343 18.17 2.48 -6.50
CA GLU A 343 17.27 2.28 -7.65
C GLU A 343 18.03 2.39 -8.97
N ARG A 344 18.82 3.44 -9.14
CA ARG A 344 19.60 3.66 -10.35
C ARG A 344 20.53 2.47 -10.66
N LEU A 345 21.22 1.96 -9.65
CA LEU A 345 22.12 0.81 -9.77
C LEU A 345 21.35 -0.48 -10.11
N MET A 346 20.24 -0.76 -9.39
CA MET A 346 19.42 -1.92 -9.64
C MET A 346 18.81 -1.92 -11.06
N MET A 347 18.26 -0.79 -11.48
CA MET A 347 17.65 -0.67 -12.82
C MET A 347 18.69 -0.77 -13.96
N ALA A 348 19.91 -0.30 -13.72
CA ALA A 348 21.00 -0.40 -14.71
C ALA A 348 21.48 -1.85 -14.88
N GLU A 349 21.53 -2.61 -13.79
CA GLU A 349 22.02 -4.00 -13.81
C GLU A 349 20.97 -5.01 -14.22
N TRP A 350 19.70 -4.77 -13.90
CA TRP A 350 18.62 -5.73 -14.08
C TRP A 350 18.56 -6.42 -15.44
N PRO A 351 18.68 -5.72 -16.58
CA PRO A 351 18.60 -6.36 -17.90
C PRO A 351 19.70 -7.42 -18.09
N GLY A 352 20.95 -7.10 -17.75
CA GLY A 352 22.07 -8.03 -17.86
C GLY A 352 21.96 -9.20 -16.88
N PHE A 353 21.59 -8.89 -15.64
CA PHE A 353 21.34 -9.91 -14.62
C PHE A 353 20.27 -10.92 -15.07
N TRP A 354 19.14 -10.42 -15.62
CA TRP A 354 18.06 -11.28 -16.10
C TRP A 354 18.46 -12.10 -17.33
N GLU A 355 19.18 -11.52 -18.28
CA GLU A 355 19.69 -12.24 -19.47
C GLU A 355 20.59 -13.43 -19.07
N GLU A 356 21.43 -13.25 -18.03
CA GLU A 356 22.35 -14.28 -17.57
C GLU A 356 21.71 -15.33 -16.66
N ASN A 357 20.73 -14.95 -15.83
CA ASN A 357 20.25 -15.76 -14.70
C ASN A 357 18.74 -16.08 -14.74
N GLY A 358 17.97 -15.50 -15.66
CA GLY A 358 16.51 -15.57 -15.66
C GLY A 358 15.93 -16.99 -15.72
N ASP A 359 16.64 -17.93 -16.36
CA ASP A 359 16.25 -19.34 -16.45
C ASP A 359 16.62 -20.18 -15.21
N ASN A 360 17.27 -19.57 -14.19
CA ASN A 360 17.72 -20.29 -13.00
C ASN A 360 16.60 -20.36 -11.95
N ASP A 361 16.32 -21.56 -11.44
CA ASP A 361 15.32 -21.78 -10.38
C ASP A 361 15.57 -20.95 -9.12
N ASN A 362 16.83 -20.55 -8.88
CA ASN A 362 17.25 -19.74 -7.73
C ASN A 362 17.41 -18.24 -8.05
N VAL A 363 16.92 -17.75 -9.20
CA VAL A 363 17.12 -16.37 -9.66
C VAL A 363 16.74 -15.32 -8.60
N ARG A 364 15.69 -15.58 -7.82
CA ARG A 364 15.26 -14.67 -6.73
C ARG A 364 16.32 -14.53 -5.64
N THR A 365 16.89 -15.65 -5.19
CA THR A 365 17.98 -15.65 -4.22
C THR A 365 19.22 -14.97 -4.78
N MET A 366 19.59 -15.29 -6.02
CA MET A 366 20.74 -14.68 -6.70
C MET A 366 20.60 -13.17 -6.82
N TRP A 367 19.38 -12.64 -7.09
CA TRP A 367 19.13 -11.20 -7.13
C TRP A 367 19.31 -10.53 -5.77
N VAL A 368 18.82 -11.15 -4.71
CA VAL A 368 19.02 -10.66 -3.33
C VAL A 368 20.51 -10.66 -2.97
N GLU A 369 21.24 -11.73 -3.30
CA GLU A 369 22.68 -11.83 -3.07
C GLU A 369 23.47 -10.80 -3.87
N TRP A 370 23.15 -10.62 -5.16
CA TRP A 370 23.77 -9.59 -5.97
C TRP A 370 23.60 -8.19 -5.33
N LYS A 371 22.41 -7.85 -4.85
CA LYS A 371 22.15 -6.58 -4.18
C LYS A 371 22.96 -6.42 -2.88
N ARG A 372 23.04 -7.45 -2.09
CA ARG A 372 23.84 -7.45 -0.85
C ARG A 372 25.30 -7.16 -1.14
N ASP A 373 25.85 -7.76 -2.20
CA ASP A 373 27.26 -7.73 -2.52
C ASP A 373 27.68 -6.47 -3.32
N ASN A 374 26.76 -5.84 -4.04
CA ASN A 374 27.07 -4.76 -4.98
C ASN A 374 26.46 -3.40 -4.60
N LEU A 375 25.43 -3.34 -3.77
CA LEU A 375 24.82 -2.07 -3.41
C LEU A 375 25.39 -1.51 -2.10
N PRO A 376 25.59 -0.17 -2.03
CA PRO A 376 26.05 0.45 -0.80
C PRO A 376 25.03 0.29 0.33
N ALA A 377 25.52 0.21 1.56
CA ALA A 377 24.67 0.20 2.75
C ALA A 377 23.88 1.50 2.84
N LEU A 378 22.63 1.39 3.24
CA LEU A 378 21.77 2.56 3.44
C LEU A 378 22.14 3.28 4.74
N PRO A 379 22.32 4.61 4.75
CA PRO A 379 22.67 5.36 5.96
C PRO A 379 21.53 5.27 6.99
N PRO A 380 21.84 5.19 8.31
CA PRO A 380 20.82 5.24 9.35
C PRO A 380 20.16 6.63 9.40
N ILE A 381 18.91 6.68 9.86
CA ILE A 381 18.20 7.93 10.12
C ILE A 381 18.18 8.11 11.65
N ASN A 382 18.75 9.20 12.14
CA ASN A 382 18.86 9.45 13.58
C ASN A 382 18.16 10.75 14.04
N ASP A 383 17.45 11.40 13.11
CA ASP A 383 16.87 12.73 13.32
C ASP A 383 15.41 12.82 12.84
N VAL A 384 14.68 11.69 12.83
CA VAL A 384 13.27 11.68 12.44
C VAL A 384 12.45 12.53 13.41
N PRO A 385 11.62 13.48 12.93
CA PRO A 385 10.71 14.20 13.78
C PRO A 385 9.70 13.25 14.42
N GLU A 386 9.59 13.28 15.74
CA GLU A 386 8.56 12.52 16.44
C GLU A 386 7.16 12.84 15.88
N PRO A 387 6.29 11.83 15.71
CA PRO A 387 4.88 12.09 15.42
C PRO A 387 4.29 12.90 16.56
N SER A 388 3.45 13.90 16.26
CA SER A 388 2.84 14.67 17.34
C SER A 388 1.92 13.77 18.16
N GLU A 389 2.12 13.70 19.48
CA GLU A 389 1.25 12.98 20.43
C GLU A 389 -0.18 13.56 20.47
N ASN A 390 -0.39 14.76 19.93
CA ASN A 390 -1.61 15.55 20.05
C ASN A 390 -2.65 15.31 18.94
N GLY A 391 -2.51 14.33 18.11
CA GLY A 391 -3.50 13.98 17.08
C GLY A 391 -4.73 13.22 17.59
N GLY A 392 -5.16 13.41 18.84
CA GLY A 392 -6.30 12.63 19.32
C GLY A 392 -6.78 12.79 20.73
N ALA A 393 -6.92 14.01 21.20
CA ALA A 393 -7.74 14.26 22.38
C ALA A 393 -8.65 15.46 22.08
N ALA A 394 -9.80 15.22 21.48
CA ALA A 394 -11.05 15.95 21.66
C ALA A 394 -12.18 15.13 21.00
#